data_2daca79cf94f0029b56ae65507eaa50d
#
_entry.id   2daca79cf94f0029b56ae65507eaa50d
#
_cell.length_a   1.000
_cell.length_b   1.000
_cell.length_c   1.000
_cell.angle_alpha   90.00
_cell.angle_beta   90.00
_cell.angle_gamma   90.00
#
_symmetry.space_group_name_H-M   'P 1'
#
loop_
_entity.id
_entity.type
_entity.pdbx_description
1 polymer ?
#
loop_
_entity_poly.entity_id
_entity_poly.type
_entity_poly.pdbx_seq_one_letter_code
_entity_poly.pdbx_strand_id
1 'polypeptide(L)'
;MRGISSYDSSSISMLFSSLGSTGKSANSGTLGINLSDYASIRSGSYSKLVKSYYKLDSNDAKTSSKDKTNTSTSTSKDSAKTLANIESAAEELTASAKELYSTKSNSVFSKKADGNYDTDKIYEKVSSFVEDYNSLLTTSAKSSASRIESSISSMKNLTSGNSKDLAEIGINVDAKTGILSIDKNTFKGVDMSKVKDLFHGTGSYAYGVATRSSLINSYAQTEAARANTYGKTGTYNYNY
;
A
#
# COMPACT_ATOMS: atom_id res chain seq x y z
N MET A 1 11.39 -4.56 56.94
CA MET A 1 11.79 -3.68 55.83
C MET A 1 13.03 -4.27 55.18
N ARG A 2 12.88 -4.91 54.05
CA ARG A 2 14.03 -5.39 53.23
C ARG A 2 14.05 -4.56 51.97
N GLY A 3 15.19 -3.84 51.78
CA GLY A 3 15.42 -2.93 50.70
C GLY A 3 15.48 -3.66 49.34
N ILE A 4 14.93 -3.06 48.32
CA ILE A 4 15.00 -3.48 46.95
C ILE A 4 16.41 -3.19 46.44
N SER A 5 17.14 -4.25 46.11
CA SER A 5 18.49 -4.19 45.56
C SER A 5 18.51 -3.46 44.23
N SER A 6 19.45 -2.55 44.12
CA SER A 6 19.77 -1.77 42.92
C SER A 6 19.97 -2.64 41.69
N TYR A 7 19.34 -2.28 40.60
CA TYR A 7 19.62 -2.82 39.29
C TYR A 7 21.08 -2.55 38.90
N ASP A 8 21.80 -3.64 38.68
CA ASP A 8 23.20 -3.63 38.32
C ASP A 8 23.36 -3.06 36.88
N SER A 9 23.96 -1.87 36.80
CA SER A 9 24.23 -1.18 35.55
C SER A 9 25.15 -1.95 34.59
N SER A 10 25.85 -2.96 35.10
CA SER A 10 26.77 -3.78 34.31
C SER A 10 26.07 -4.70 33.31
N SER A 11 24.86 -5.16 33.63
CA SER A 11 24.07 -6.03 32.76
C SER A 11 23.53 -5.27 31.52
N ILE A 12 23.26 -3.97 31.68
CA ILE A 12 22.77 -3.11 30.58
C ILE A 12 23.92 -2.75 29.65
N SER A 13 25.13 -2.52 30.19
CA SER A 13 26.32 -2.22 29.40
C SER A 13 26.75 -3.35 28.48
N MET A 14 26.56 -4.62 28.90
CA MET A 14 26.84 -5.78 28.02
C MET A 14 25.91 -5.87 26.83
N LEU A 15 24.65 -5.46 26.97
CA LEU A 15 23.68 -5.46 25.86
C LEU A 15 24.01 -4.41 24.79
N PHE A 16 24.64 -3.30 25.18
CA PHE A 16 24.99 -2.22 24.25
C PHE A 16 26.43 -2.29 23.74
N SER A 17 27.32 -3.04 24.37
CA SER A 17 28.72 -3.19 23.94
C SER A 17 28.86 -3.98 22.63
N SER A 18 27.84 -4.74 22.24
CA SER A 18 27.83 -5.46 20.95
C SER A 18 27.34 -4.62 19.77
N LEU A 19 26.86 -3.40 20.01
CA LEU A 19 26.32 -2.52 18.95
C LEU A 19 27.35 -1.47 18.45
N GLY A 20 28.53 -1.41 19.00
CA GLY A 20 29.53 -0.39 18.70
C GLY A 20 30.83 -0.95 18.15
N SER A 21 30.82 -1.59 16.99
CA SER A 21 32.03 -1.78 16.19
C SER A 21 31.73 -1.65 14.73
N THR A 22 31.96 -0.46 14.23
CA THR A 22 32.01 -0.12 12.80
C THR A 22 33.21 -0.76 12.14
N GLY A 23 33.02 -1.39 11.00
CA GLY A 23 34.11 -1.60 10.05
C GLY A 23 34.13 -2.93 9.32
N LYS A 24 33.74 -2.87 8.04
CA LYS A 24 34.15 -3.75 6.93
C LYS A 24 33.76 -5.23 6.96
N SER A 25 32.87 -5.52 6.01
CA SER A 25 32.92 -6.67 5.07
C SER A 25 33.12 -8.08 5.60
N ALA A 26 32.22 -8.91 5.14
CA ALA A 26 32.29 -10.34 4.94
C ALA A 26 31.49 -11.21 5.91
N ASN A 27 30.39 -11.68 5.36
CA ASN A 27 29.90 -13.07 5.40
C ASN A 27 30.01 -13.84 6.73
N SER A 28 28.86 -14.17 7.18
CA SER A 28 28.48 -15.26 8.07
C SER A 28 27.95 -14.89 9.46
N GLY A 29 26.65 -15.18 9.64
CA GLY A 29 26.13 -15.75 10.87
C GLY A 29 26.21 -14.90 12.12
N THR A 30 25.45 -13.83 12.22
CA THR A 30 25.18 -13.26 13.54
C THR A 30 23.88 -12.45 13.46
N LEU A 31 22.88 -12.91 14.22
CA LEU A 31 21.65 -12.24 14.64
C LEU A 31 21.26 -11.00 13.79
N GLY A 32 20.77 -11.28 12.59
CA GLY A 32 20.29 -10.25 11.68
C GLY A 32 19.07 -9.55 12.25
N ILE A 33 19.26 -8.44 12.93
CA ILE A 33 18.15 -7.52 13.24
C ILE A 33 17.70 -6.94 11.91
N ASN A 34 16.62 -7.49 11.39
CA ASN A 34 15.99 -7.02 10.18
C ASN A 34 15.45 -5.60 10.42
N LEU A 35 15.66 -4.68 9.48
CA LEU A 35 15.10 -3.33 9.54
C LEU A 35 13.58 -3.33 9.73
N SER A 36 12.89 -4.40 9.34
CA SER A 36 11.47 -4.59 9.61
C SER A 36 11.18 -4.87 11.09
N ASP A 37 12.10 -5.53 11.80
CA ASP A 37 11.98 -5.75 13.26
C ASP A 37 12.19 -4.42 14.02
N TYR A 38 13.12 -3.59 13.57
CA TYR A 38 13.30 -2.25 14.11
C TYR A 38 12.07 -1.36 13.87
N ALA A 39 11.46 -1.43 12.69
CA ALA A 39 10.23 -0.71 12.39
C ALA A 39 9.05 -1.18 13.25
N SER A 40 8.95 -2.48 13.55
CA SER A 40 7.90 -3.03 14.43
C SER A 40 8.11 -2.67 15.90
N ILE A 41 9.37 -2.55 16.37
CA ILE A 41 9.69 -2.05 17.71
C ILE A 41 9.31 -0.57 17.82
N ARG A 42 9.63 0.25 16.82
CA ARG A 42 9.31 1.68 16.80
C ARG A 42 7.83 1.97 16.64
N SER A 43 7.07 1.12 15.96
CA SER A 43 5.61 1.23 15.81
C SER A 43 4.82 0.80 17.05
N GLY A 44 5.50 0.34 18.09
CA GLY A 44 4.87 -0.11 19.34
C GLY A 44 4.23 -1.50 19.28
N SER A 45 4.39 -2.23 18.17
CA SER A 45 3.86 -3.60 18.03
C SER A 45 4.52 -4.56 19.02
N TYR A 46 5.82 -4.40 19.26
CA TYR A 46 6.56 -5.17 20.25
C TYR A 46 6.07 -4.92 21.68
N SER A 47 5.79 -3.68 22.05
CA SER A 47 5.26 -3.36 23.38
C SER A 47 3.85 -3.91 23.60
N LYS A 48 3.04 -4.04 22.53
CA LYS A 48 1.73 -4.69 22.59
C LYS A 48 1.86 -6.21 22.79
N LEU A 49 2.82 -6.84 22.11
CA LEU A 49 3.12 -8.28 22.27
C LEU A 49 3.61 -8.59 23.67
N VAL A 50 4.54 -7.80 24.19
CA VAL A 50 5.07 -7.95 25.55
C VAL A 50 3.97 -7.74 26.59
N LYS A 51 3.12 -6.73 26.43
CA LYS A 51 1.96 -6.51 27.32
C LYS A 51 0.95 -7.66 27.28
N SER A 52 0.72 -8.29 26.12
CA SER A 52 -0.16 -9.46 26.04
C SER A 52 0.45 -10.69 26.72
N TYR A 53 1.77 -10.89 26.59
CA TYR A 53 2.50 -11.98 27.23
C TYR A 53 2.45 -11.88 28.77
N TYR A 54 2.73 -10.70 29.32
CA TYR A 54 2.65 -10.49 30.78
C TYR A 54 1.23 -10.43 31.33
N LYS A 55 0.20 -10.22 30.48
CA LYS A 55 -1.21 -10.37 30.91
C LYS A 55 -1.66 -11.82 31.04
N LEU A 56 -1.02 -12.74 30.35
CA LEU A 56 -1.30 -14.17 30.45
C LEU A 56 -0.74 -14.80 31.74
N ASP A 57 0.33 -14.22 32.28
CA ASP A 57 1.00 -14.75 33.49
C ASP A 57 0.39 -14.23 34.81
N SER A 58 -0.61 -13.34 34.76
CA SER A 58 -1.24 -12.75 35.95
C SER A 58 -2.68 -13.22 36.21
N ASN A 59 -3.11 -14.34 35.61
CA ASN A 59 -4.46 -14.88 35.80
C ASN A 59 -4.57 -15.97 36.88
N ASP A 60 -3.90 -15.76 38.04
CA ASP A 60 -4.21 -16.49 39.27
C ASP A 60 -4.46 -15.54 40.46
N ALA A 61 -5.48 -14.70 40.32
CA ALA A 61 -6.20 -14.13 41.48
C ALA A 61 -7.53 -13.51 41.02
N LYS A 62 -8.62 -14.13 41.44
CA LYS A 62 -9.98 -13.58 41.34
C LYS A 62 -10.05 -12.19 41.93
N THR A 63 -10.54 -11.20 41.15
CA THR A 63 -11.56 -10.26 41.63
C THR A 63 -12.19 -9.52 40.46
N SER A 64 -13.51 -9.52 40.45
CA SER A 64 -14.37 -8.85 39.43
C SER A 64 -14.18 -7.35 39.43
N SER A 65 -13.86 -6.82 38.25
CA SER A 65 -14.19 -5.47 37.87
C SER A 65 -14.56 -5.48 36.39
N LYS A 66 -15.82 -5.17 36.13
CA LYS A 66 -16.34 -4.91 34.78
C LYS A 66 -15.65 -3.68 34.22
N ASP A 67 -14.61 -3.84 33.47
CA ASP A 67 -14.13 -2.84 32.55
C ASP A 67 -14.26 -3.40 31.13
N LYS A 68 -15.30 -2.94 30.45
CA LYS A 68 -15.53 -3.23 29.05
C LYS A 68 -14.52 -2.46 28.22
N THR A 69 -13.28 -2.91 28.16
CA THR A 69 -12.38 -2.55 27.06
C THR A 69 -12.84 -3.37 25.87
N ASN A 70 -13.71 -2.82 25.06
CA ASN A 70 -14.03 -3.28 23.72
C ASN A 70 -12.75 -3.26 22.87
N THR A 71 -11.89 -4.25 23.03
CA THR A 71 -10.91 -4.61 22.02
C THR A 71 -11.70 -5.40 20.98
N SER A 72 -12.48 -4.69 20.18
CA SER A 72 -13.10 -5.24 18.99
C SER A 72 -11.97 -5.62 18.04
N THR A 73 -11.53 -6.87 18.09
CA THR A 73 -10.77 -7.51 17.03
C THR A 73 -11.72 -7.70 15.87
N SER A 74 -11.93 -6.61 15.09
CA SER A 74 -12.78 -6.67 13.91
C SER A 74 -12.08 -7.54 12.87
N THR A 75 -12.60 -8.73 12.66
CA THR A 75 -12.32 -9.54 11.48
C THR A 75 -12.66 -8.74 10.23
N SER A 76 -11.86 -8.87 9.17
CA SER A 76 -12.22 -8.28 7.89
C SER A 76 -13.57 -8.81 7.43
N LYS A 77 -14.42 -7.92 6.92
CA LYS A 77 -15.72 -8.29 6.33
C LYS A 77 -15.56 -8.90 4.94
N ASP A 78 -14.44 -8.63 4.28
CA ASP A 78 -14.15 -9.08 2.93
C ASP A 78 -13.50 -10.47 2.94
N SER A 79 -13.77 -11.26 1.89
CA SER A 79 -13.11 -12.55 1.73
C SER A 79 -11.64 -12.38 1.35
N ALA A 80 -10.79 -13.34 1.75
CA ALA A 80 -9.37 -13.35 1.36
C ALA A 80 -9.20 -13.29 -0.18
N LYS A 81 -10.08 -13.94 -0.94
CA LYS A 81 -10.08 -13.88 -2.40
C LYS A 81 -10.38 -12.48 -2.93
N THR A 82 -11.38 -11.80 -2.36
CA THR A 82 -11.70 -10.41 -2.75
C THR A 82 -10.51 -9.49 -2.50
N LEU A 83 -9.89 -9.62 -1.33
CA LEU A 83 -8.74 -8.79 -0.96
C LEU A 83 -7.51 -9.07 -1.84
N ALA A 84 -7.22 -10.34 -2.15
CA ALA A 84 -6.14 -10.72 -3.07
C ALA A 84 -6.37 -10.16 -4.49
N ASN A 85 -7.61 -10.16 -4.98
CA ASN A 85 -7.93 -9.58 -6.27
C ASN A 85 -7.75 -8.04 -6.27
N ILE A 86 -8.09 -7.36 -5.18
CA ILE A 86 -7.89 -5.91 -5.03
C ILE A 86 -6.38 -5.60 -4.97
N GLU A 87 -5.62 -6.40 -4.23
CA GLU A 87 -4.17 -6.28 -4.12
C GLU A 87 -3.51 -6.38 -5.51
N SER A 88 -3.82 -7.45 -6.29
CA SER A 88 -3.31 -7.63 -7.64
C SER A 88 -3.66 -6.46 -8.56
N ALA A 89 -4.93 -6.06 -8.62
CA ALA A 89 -5.37 -4.95 -9.46
C ALA A 89 -4.72 -3.60 -9.06
N ALA A 90 -4.46 -3.39 -7.76
CA ALA A 90 -3.78 -2.20 -7.28
C ALA A 90 -2.28 -2.21 -7.62
N GLU A 91 -1.63 -3.39 -7.61
CA GLU A 91 -0.24 -3.53 -8.06
C GLU A 91 -0.11 -3.29 -9.54
N GLU A 92 -0.99 -3.86 -10.37
CA GLU A 92 -1.02 -3.68 -11.82
C GLU A 92 -1.18 -2.19 -12.16
N LEU A 93 -2.16 -1.50 -11.58
CA LEU A 93 -2.36 -0.07 -11.79
C LEU A 93 -1.15 0.76 -11.30
N THR A 94 -0.56 0.39 -10.19
CA THR A 94 0.64 1.09 -9.69
C THR A 94 1.81 0.93 -10.67
N ALA A 95 1.97 -0.25 -11.26
CA ALA A 95 3.03 -0.55 -12.21
C ALA A 95 2.83 0.22 -13.54
N SER A 96 1.64 0.16 -14.14
CA SER A 96 1.33 0.88 -15.38
C SER A 96 1.42 2.40 -15.21
N ALA A 97 0.91 2.93 -14.10
CA ALA A 97 1.05 4.35 -13.79
C ALA A 97 2.52 4.75 -13.62
N LYS A 98 3.36 3.92 -12.98
CA LYS A 98 4.80 4.16 -12.80
C LYS A 98 5.55 4.23 -14.12
N GLU A 99 5.19 3.43 -15.09
CA GLU A 99 5.76 3.52 -16.44
C GLU A 99 5.48 4.88 -17.07
N LEU A 100 4.28 5.43 -16.86
CA LEU A 100 3.87 6.73 -17.41
C LEU A 100 4.56 7.91 -16.71
N TYR A 101 4.57 7.95 -15.35
CA TYR A 101 5.17 9.10 -14.67
C TYR A 101 6.69 9.04 -14.55
N SER A 102 7.34 7.96 -14.99
CA SER A 102 8.79 7.78 -14.90
C SER A 102 9.56 8.86 -15.67
N THR A 103 10.52 9.49 -14.99
CA THR A 103 11.40 10.52 -15.56
C THR A 103 12.77 9.97 -16.02
N LYS A 104 12.92 8.64 -16.04
CA LYS A 104 14.15 7.99 -16.48
C LYS A 104 14.42 8.24 -17.97
N SER A 105 15.67 8.07 -18.39
CA SER A 105 16.09 8.27 -19.79
C SER A 105 15.35 7.38 -20.81
N ASN A 106 14.83 6.23 -20.36
CA ASN A 106 14.03 5.31 -21.17
C ASN A 106 12.51 5.48 -20.93
N SER A 107 12.06 6.65 -20.46
CA SER A 107 10.64 6.97 -20.29
C SER A 107 9.86 6.73 -21.59
N VAL A 108 8.59 6.38 -21.43
CA VAL A 108 7.62 6.28 -22.55
C VAL A 108 7.56 7.58 -23.36
N PHE A 109 7.79 8.71 -22.71
CA PHE A 109 7.80 10.04 -23.30
C PHE A 109 9.18 10.50 -23.79
N SER A 110 10.14 9.59 -23.90
CA SER A 110 11.41 9.90 -24.56
C SER A 110 11.21 10.01 -26.07
N LYS A 111 11.76 11.08 -26.66
CA LYS A 111 11.71 11.28 -28.11
C LYS A 111 12.63 10.30 -28.83
N LYS A 112 12.20 9.84 -29.99
CA LYS A 112 13.03 9.07 -30.93
C LYS A 112 14.17 9.92 -31.51
N ALA A 113 15.08 9.28 -32.24
CA ALA A 113 16.19 9.96 -32.90
C ALA A 113 15.74 11.01 -33.93
N ASP A 114 14.53 10.89 -34.48
CA ASP A 114 13.89 11.84 -35.39
C ASP A 114 13.24 13.05 -34.68
N GLY A 115 13.35 13.12 -33.34
CA GLY A 115 12.77 14.17 -32.52
C GLY A 115 11.28 14.01 -32.22
N ASN A 116 10.63 12.97 -32.74
CA ASN A 116 9.21 12.68 -32.54
C ASN A 116 8.94 11.75 -31.37
N TYR A 117 7.74 11.81 -30.82
CA TYR A 117 7.27 10.83 -29.83
C TYR A 117 6.84 9.52 -30.52
N ASP A 118 6.95 8.41 -29.80
CA ASP A 118 6.38 7.14 -30.22
C ASP A 118 4.92 7.05 -29.81
N THR A 119 4.04 7.61 -30.65
CA THR A 119 2.60 7.69 -30.39
C THR A 119 1.96 6.33 -30.16
N ASP A 120 2.41 5.29 -30.89
CA ASP A 120 1.86 3.95 -30.72
C ASP A 120 2.23 3.35 -29.37
N LYS A 121 3.48 3.48 -28.96
CA LYS A 121 3.95 3.04 -27.66
C LYS A 121 3.28 3.80 -26.52
N ILE A 122 3.11 5.12 -26.65
CA ILE A 122 2.42 5.95 -25.65
C ILE A 122 0.96 5.50 -25.54
N TYR A 123 0.27 5.32 -26.67
CA TYR A 123 -1.11 4.81 -26.69
C TYR A 123 -1.24 3.47 -25.99
N GLU A 124 -0.36 2.50 -26.29
CA GLU A 124 -0.36 1.17 -25.64
C GLU A 124 -0.26 1.31 -24.11
N LYS A 125 0.68 2.10 -23.62
CA LYS A 125 0.92 2.26 -22.18
C LYS A 125 -0.22 3.01 -21.47
N VAL A 126 -0.79 4.02 -22.12
CA VAL A 126 -1.96 4.72 -21.58
C VAL A 126 -3.21 3.83 -21.62
N SER A 127 -3.37 3.00 -22.67
CA SER A 127 -4.47 2.03 -22.74
C SER A 127 -4.40 1.00 -21.60
N SER A 128 -3.21 0.43 -21.36
CA SER A 128 -3.00 -0.48 -20.22
C SER A 128 -3.32 0.19 -18.89
N PHE A 129 -2.88 1.43 -18.69
CA PHE A 129 -3.21 2.19 -17.49
C PHE A 129 -4.73 2.39 -17.33
N VAL A 130 -5.47 2.68 -18.42
CA VAL A 130 -6.94 2.81 -18.38
C VAL A 130 -7.61 1.49 -18.02
N GLU A 131 -7.14 0.38 -18.57
CA GLU A 131 -7.64 -0.96 -18.27
C GLU A 131 -7.40 -1.32 -16.80
N ASP A 132 -6.20 -1.12 -16.28
CA ASP A 132 -5.84 -1.41 -14.89
C ASP A 132 -6.62 -0.51 -13.91
N TYR A 133 -6.81 0.77 -14.26
CA TYR A 133 -7.63 1.68 -13.48
C TYR A 133 -9.07 1.16 -13.35
N ASN A 134 -9.68 0.75 -14.45
CA ASN A 134 -11.03 0.21 -14.48
C ASN A 134 -11.13 -1.14 -13.75
N SER A 135 -10.10 -1.98 -13.87
CA SER A 135 -9.99 -3.24 -13.15
C SER A 135 -10.00 -3.02 -11.64
N LEU A 136 -9.19 -2.09 -11.14
CA LEU A 136 -9.16 -1.76 -9.71
C LEU A 136 -10.51 -1.21 -9.23
N LEU A 137 -11.17 -0.32 -9.99
CA LEU A 137 -12.50 0.19 -9.63
C LEU A 137 -13.53 -0.94 -9.52
N THR A 138 -13.56 -1.84 -10.51
CA THR A 138 -14.54 -2.93 -10.58
C THR A 138 -14.29 -3.96 -9.46
N THR A 139 -13.04 -4.29 -9.19
CA THR A 139 -12.65 -5.25 -8.17
C THR A 139 -12.94 -4.71 -6.77
N SER A 140 -12.61 -3.45 -6.53
CA SER A 140 -12.82 -2.77 -5.24
C SER A 140 -14.28 -2.49 -4.93
N ALA A 141 -15.17 -2.46 -5.92
CA ALA A 141 -16.62 -2.30 -5.72
C ALA A 141 -17.24 -3.45 -4.90
N LYS A 142 -16.52 -4.56 -4.74
CA LYS A 142 -16.93 -5.73 -3.94
C LYS A 142 -16.44 -5.65 -2.49
N SER A 143 -15.63 -4.67 -2.15
CA SER A 143 -15.10 -4.49 -0.80
C SER A 143 -16.10 -3.77 0.11
N SER A 144 -16.11 -4.18 1.38
CA SER A 144 -16.83 -3.51 2.47
C SER A 144 -15.86 -2.84 3.45
N ALA A 145 -14.57 -2.81 3.12
CA ALA A 145 -13.54 -2.17 3.94
C ALA A 145 -13.54 -0.67 3.72
N SER A 146 -13.96 0.11 4.71
CA SER A 146 -14.14 1.56 4.61
C SER A 146 -12.88 2.33 4.17
N ARG A 147 -11.68 1.82 4.51
CA ARG A 147 -10.42 2.43 4.08
C ARG A 147 -10.18 2.26 2.57
N ILE A 148 -10.52 1.08 2.03
CA ILE A 148 -10.46 0.81 0.59
C ILE A 148 -11.49 1.69 -0.13
N GLU A 149 -12.74 1.72 0.33
CA GLU A 149 -13.80 2.56 -0.23
C GLU A 149 -13.42 4.06 -0.25
N SER A 150 -12.88 4.58 0.85
CA SER A 150 -12.43 5.97 0.93
C SER A 150 -11.29 6.29 -0.03
N SER A 151 -10.35 5.34 -0.20
CA SER A 151 -9.22 5.52 -1.13
C SER A 151 -9.67 5.45 -2.59
N ILE A 152 -10.61 4.57 -2.92
CA ILE A 152 -11.25 4.53 -4.25
C ILE A 152 -12.00 5.84 -4.52
N SER A 153 -12.75 6.35 -3.55
CA SER A 153 -13.44 7.65 -3.68
C SER A 153 -12.44 8.79 -3.91
N SER A 154 -11.33 8.79 -3.18
CA SER A 154 -10.24 9.77 -3.38
C SER A 154 -9.61 9.67 -4.78
N MET A 155 -9.45 8.45 -5.30
CA MET A 155 -8.93 8.22 -6.67
C MET A 155 -9.92 8.72 -7.73
N LYS A 156 -11.22 8.43 -7.58
CA LYS A 156 -12.29 8.93 -8.45
C LYS A 156 -12.37 10.47 -8.45
N ASN A 157 -12.23 11.09 -7.28
CA ASN A 157 -12.24 12.55 -7.15
C ASN A 157 -11.04 13.18 -7.87
N LEU A 158 -9.85 12.57 -7.77
CA LEU A 158 -8.69 13.01 -8.55
C LEU A 158 -8.96 12.92 -10.04
N THR A 159 -9.53 11.81 -10.51
CA THR A 159 -9.88 11.59 -11.93
C THR A 159 -10.93 12.58 -12.42
N SER A 160 -11.96 12.81 -11.63
CA SER A 160 -12.99 13.80 -11.94
C SER A 160 -12.42 15.22 -12.03
N GLY A 161 -11.49 15.57 -11.13
CA GLY A 161 -10.79 16.86 -11.17
C GLY A 161 -9.95 17.07 -12.45
N ASN A 162 -9.47 15.98 -13.06
CA ASN A 162 -8.69 16.01 -14.31
C ASN A 162 -9.53 15.64 -15.54
N SER A 163 -10.87 15.56 -15.42
CA SER A 163 -11.74 15.06 -16.50
C SER A 163 -11.68 15.89 -17.79
N LYS A 164 -11.46 17.20 -17.69
CA LYS A 164 -11.30 18.08 -18.85
C LYS A 164 -10.00 17.77 -19.60
N ASP A 165 -8.89 17.70 -18.90
CA ASP A 165 -7.58 17.43 -19.49
C ASP A 165 -7.52 16.01 -20.08
N LEU A 166 -8.17 15.04 -19.41
CA LEU A 166 -8.35 13.68 -19.91
C LEU A 166 -9.18 13.68 -21.21
N ALA A 167 -10.29 14.40 -21.25
CA ALA A 167 -11.14 14.49 -22.45
C ALA A 167 -10.42 15.14 -23.64
N GLU A 168 -9.57 16.15 -23.39
CA GLU A 168 -8.75 16.79 -24.42
C GLU A 168 -7.81 15.82 -25.14
N ILE A 169 -7.38 14.76 -24.46
CA ILE A 169 -6.53 13.72 -25.03
C ILE A 169 -7.28 12.44 -25.42
N GLY A 170 -8.61 12.50 -25.47
CA GLY A 170 -9.47 11.39 -25.92
C GLY A 170 -9.76 10.34 -24.83
N ILE A 171 -9.54 10.66 -23.55
CA ILE A 171 -9.93 9.80 -22.42
C ILE A 171 -11.18 10.38 -21.76
N ASN A 172 -12.29 9.66 -21.85
CA ASN A 172 -13.56 10.07 -21.26
C ASN A 172 -13.78 9.41 -19.90
N VAL A 173 -14.34 10.15 -18.95
CA VAL A 173 -14.68 9.70 -17.60
C VAL A 173 -16.19 9.57 -17.50
N ASP A 174 -16.69 8.38 -17.19
CA ASP A 174 -18.12 8.19 -16.86
C ASP A 174 -18.42 8.85 -15.50
N ALA A 175 -19.30 9.84 -15.50
CA ALA A 175 -19.59 10.65 -14.33
C ALA A 175 -20.24 9.84 -13.17
N LYS A 176 -20.90 8.73 -13.46
CA LYS A 176 -21.60 7.90 -12.45
C LYS A 176 -20.67 6.84 -11.86
N THR A 177 -19.97 6.13 -12.74
CA THR A 177 -19.14 4.99 -12.34
C THR A 177 -17.70 5.38 -12.05
N GLY A 178 -17.20 6.43 -12.72
CA GLY A 178 -15.79 6.82 -12.72
C GLY A 178 -14.94 5.97 -13.68
N ILE A 179 -15.55 5.10 -14.48
CA ILE A 179 -14.87 4.27 -15.47
C ILE A 179 -14.29 5.15 -16.57
N LEU A 180 -13.08 4.81 -17.00
CA LEU A 180 -12.38 5.49 -18.09
C LEU A 180 -12.60 4.76 -19.41
N SER A 181 -12.72 5.51 -20.49
CA SER A 181 -12.68 4.98 -21.85
C SER A 181 -11.74 5.82 -22.71
N ILE A 182 -10.98 5.17 -23.60
CA ILE A 182 -10.02 5.85 -24.48
C ILE A 182 -10.46 5.71 -25.95
N ASP A 183 -10.56 6.83 -26.64
CA ASP A 183 -10.76 6.85 -28.10
C ASP A 183 -9.40 6.90 -28.79
N LYS A 184 -9.07 5.82 -29.49
CA LYS A 184 -7.77 5.65 -30.16
C LYS A 184 -7.51 6.73 -31.22
N ASN A 185 -8.53 7.10 -31.99
CA ASN A 185 -8.34 8.03 -33.09
C ASN A 185 -8.11 9.43 -32.55
N THR A 186 -8.91 9.87 -31.60
CA THR A 186 -8.73 11.15 -30.92
C THR A 186 -7.38 11.19 -30.24
N PHE A 187 -7.02 10.15 -29.45
CA PHE A 187 -5.75 10.09 -28.73
C PHE A 187 -4.53 10.21 -29.65
N LYS A 188 -4.52 9.48 -30.78
CA LYS A 188 -3.41 9.52 -31.73
C LYS A 188 -3.32 10.84 -32.52
N GLY A 189 -4.41 11.58 -32.59
CA GLY A 189 -4.47 12.89 -33.29
C GLY A 189 -4.04 14.07 -32.41
N VAL A 190 -3.88 13.84 -31.08
CA VAL A 190 -3.50 14.92 -30.15
C VAL A 190 -1.97 15.09 -30.09
N ASP A 191 -1.53 16.31 -29.78
CA ASP A 191 -0.13 16.59 -29.50
C ASP A 191 0.31 15.79 -28.26
N MET A 192 1.29 14.89 -28.43
CA MET A 192 1.83 14.05 -27.37
C MET A 192 2.47 14.86 -26.23
N SER A 193 2.77 16.14 -26.43
CA SER A 193 3.20 17.02 -25.34
C SER A 193 2.10 17.19 -24.28
N LYS A 194 0.83 17.31 -24.69
CA LYS A 194 -0.31 17.40 -23.77
C LYS A 194 -0.47 16.09 -22.96
N VAL A 195 -0.31 14.94 -23.63
CA VAL A 195 -0.35 13.64 -22.96
C VAL A 195 0.79 13.53 -21.94
N LYS A 196 1.99 13.96 -22.31
CA LYS A 196 3.15 14.02 -21.43
C LYS A 196 2.90 14.91 -20.21
N ASP A 197 2.37 16.11 -20.41
CA ASP A 197 2.12 17.06 -19.32
C ASP A 197 1.15 16.48 -18.26
N LEU A 198 0.17 15.70 -18.70
CA LEU A 198 -0.81 15.07 -17.81
C LEU A 198 -0.26 13.83 -17.09
N PHE A 199 0.60 13.03 -17.73
CA PHE A 199 1.02 11.74 -17.21
C PHE A 199 2.45 11.67 -16.66
N HIS A 200 3.36 12.53 -17.12
CA HIS A 200 4.79 12.40 -16.85
C HIS A 200 5.22 13.20 -15.61
N GLY A 201 6.09 12.60 -14.80
CA GLY A 201 6.75 13.26 -13.66
C GLY A 201 5.98 13.17 -12.35
N THR A 202 6.65 13.62 -11.29
CA THR A 202 6.06 13.73 -9.95
C THR A 202 5.06 14.89 -9.91
N GLY A 203 3.88 14.64 -9.37
CA GLY A 203 2.77 15.61 -9.37
C GLY A 203 1.81 15.45 -10.54
N SER A 204 2.11 14.59 -11.52
CA SER A 204 1.19 14.27 -12.63
C SER A 204 -0.05 13.51 -12.16
N TYR A 205 -1.04 13.41 -13.03
CA TYR A 205 -2.23 12.59 -12.80
C TYR A 205 -1.85 11.13 -12.55
N ALA A 206 -0.97 10.55 -13.37
CA ALA A 206 -0.52 9.17 -13.18
C ALA A 206 0.19 8.95 -11.84
N TYR A 207 1.02 9.89 -11.40
CA TYR A 207 1.64 9.84 -10.08
C TYR A 207 0.60 9.87 -8.95
N GLY A 208 -0.39 10.74 -9.08
CA GLY A 208 -1.49 10.86 -8.13
C GLY A 208 -2.34 9.58 -8.03
N VAL A 209 -2.60 8.92 -9.16
CA VAL A 209 -3.29 7.62 -9.21
C VAL A 209 -2.42 6.52 -8.60
N ALA A 210 -1.13 6.43 -8.96
CA ALA A 210 -0.20 5.44 -8.40
C ALA A 210 -0.12 5.51 -6.87
N THR A 211 -0.06 6.72 -6.31
CA THR A 211 -0.02 6.92 -4.86
C THR A 211 -1.27 6.37 -4.17
N ARG A 212 -2.45 6.61 -4.75
CA ARG A 212 -3.72 6.11 -4.21
C ARG A 212 -3.87 4.60 -4.38
N SER A 213 -3.43 4.08 -5.51
CA SER A 213 -3.41 2.65 -5.77
C SER A 213 -2.50 1.90 -4.79
N SER A 214 -1.30 2.40 -4.54
CA SER A 214 -0.39 1.84 -3.53
C SER A 214 -0.99 1.86 -2.12
N LEU A 215 -1.78 2.88 -1.79
CA LEU A 215 -2.48 2.97 -0.52
C LEU A 215 -3.61 1.93 -0.43
N ILE A 216 -4.35 1.71 -1.52
CA ILE A 216 -5.38 0.66 -1.62
C ILE A 216 -4.75 -0.71 -1.44
N ASN A 217 -3.62 -0.99 -2.10
CA ASN A 217 -2.86 -2.21 -1.93
C ASN A 217 -2.49 -2.45 -0.46
N SER A 218 -1.91 -1.47 0.20
CA SER A 218 -1.54 -1.55 1.62
C SER A 218 -2.75 -1.83 2.53
N TYR A 219 -3.91 -1.25 2.23
CA TYR A 219 -5.13 -1.54 2.98
C TYR A 219 -5.68 -2.93 2.70
N ALA A 220 -5.63 -3.39 1.44
CA ALA A 220 -6.03 -4.76 1.08
C ALA A 220 -5.17 -5.80 1.82
N GLN A 221 -3.85 -5.62 1.85
CA GLN A 221 -2.93 -6.46 2.62
C GLN A 221 -3.24 -6.47 4.12
N THR A 222 -3.52 -5.29 4.69
CA THR A 222 -3.88 -5.17 6.11
C THR A 222 -5.19 -5.91 6.42
N GLU A 223 -6.19 -5.78 5.56
CA GLU A 223 -7.47 -6.48 5.72
C GLU A 223 -7.33 -7.99 5.47
N ALA A 224 -6.48 -8.42 4.53
CA ALA A 224 -6.18 -9.83 4.28
C ALA A 224 -5.48 -10.47 5.51
N ALA A 225 -4.54 -9.78 6.13
CA ALA A 225 -3.91 -10.23 7.37
C ALA A 225 -4.95 -10.43 8.49
N ARG A 226 -5.93 -9.52 8.61
CA ARG A 226 -7.04 -9.66 9.57
C ARG A 226 -7.97 -10.81 9.24
N ALA A 227 -8.27 -11.03 7.95
CA ALA A 227 -9.12 -12.14 7.50
C ALA A 227 -8.48 -13.51 7.78
N ASN A 228 -7.14 -13.60 7.68
CA ASN A 228 -6.39 -14.83 7.90
C ASN A 228 -6.14 -15.12 9.40
N THR A 229 -6.04 -14.08 10.24
CA THR A 229 -5.74 -14.25 11.66
C THR A 229 -6.93 -14.75 12.48
N TYR A 230 -8.15 -14.38 12.06
CA TYR A 230 -9.38 -14.78 12.74
C TYR A 230 -10.36 -15.37 11.74
N GLY A 231 -10.80 -16.62 11.96
CA GLY A 231 -11.90 -17.20 11.21
C GLY A 231 -13.21 -16.43 11.42
N LYS A 232 -14.21 -16.67 10.56
CA LYS A 232 -15.55 -16.06 10.64
C LYS A 232 -16.25 -16.21 12.01
N THR A 233 -15.81 -17.16 12.82
CA THR A 233 -16.30 -17.45 14.18
C THR A 233 -15.49 -16.77 15.29
N GLY A 234 -14.49 -15.92 14.92
CA GLY A 234 -13.61 -15.27 15.90
C GLY A 234 -12.56 -16.22 16.52
N THR A 235 -12.43 -17.44 15.99
CA THR A 235 -11.40 -18.40 16.41
C THR A 235 -10.08 -18.08 15.71
N TYR A 236 -8.99 -18.09 16.48
CA TYR A 236 -7.63 -17.91 15.99
C TYR A 236 -7.22 -19.12 15.14
N ASN A 237 -6.88 -18.91 13.88
CA ASN A 237 -6.39 -19.95 12.99
C ASN A 237 -4.87 -20.04 13.13
N TYR A 238 -4.37 -21.12 13.76
CA TYR A 238 -2.96 -21.51 13.69
C TYR A 238 -2.73 -22.23 12.36
N ASN A 239 -2.16 -21.58 11.38
CA ASN A 239 -1.57 -22.28 10.24
C ASN A 239 -0.08 -22.53 10.55
N TYR A 240 0.25 -23.82 10.77
CA TYR A 240 1.63 -24.33 10.74
C TYR A 240 2.07 -24.49 9.29
#